data_d5f6d46e378fe4a6012b860a9fd3285b
#
_entry.id   d5f6d46e378fe4a6012b860a9fd3285b
#
_cell.length_a   1.000
_cell.length_b   1.000
_cell.length_c   1.000
_cell.angle_alpha   90.00
_cell.angle_beta   90.00
_cell.angle_gamma   90.00
#
_symmetry.space_group_name_H-M   'P 1'
#
loop_
_entity.id
_entity.type
_entity.pdbx_description
1 polymer ?
#
loop_
_entity_poly.entity_id
_entity_poly.type
_entity_poly.pdbx_seq_one_letter_code
_entity_poly.pdbx_strand_id
1 'polypeptide(L)'
;MQHRMRDYPLSPEEIQKFLAESQAGTIATVGPDGVPYCVPVHFVHVDGAVYFHGLPAGQKLDYIRADPKVCFTVYELHQLLMDLEERPCFTDTAYTSVVIQGTAALLTDLVEKERALMAIVQK
;
A
#
# COMPACT_ATOMS: atom_id res chain seq x y z
N MET A 1 -10.46 -6.08 12.42
CA MET A 1 -11.04 -6.21 11.05
C MET A 1 -12.50 -5.82 11.06
N GLN A 2 -12.91 -5.04 10.11
CA GLN A 2 -14.30 -4.68 9.96
C GLN A 2 -15.13 -5.89 9.54
N HIS A 3 -16.40 -5.88 9.92
CA HIS A 3 -17.33 -6.96 9.62
C HIS A 3 -17.38 -7.27 8.11
N ARG A 4 -17.48 -6.22 7.27
CA ARG A 4 -17.58 -6.39 5.82
C ARG A 4 -16.34 -7.03 5.21
N MET A 5 -15.16 -6.74 5.75
CA MET A 5 -13.93 -7.33 5.26
C MET A 5 -13.87 -8.84 5.52
N ARG A 6 -14.50 -9.30 6.61
CA ARG A 6 -14.58 -10.74 6.89
C ARG A 6 -15.57 -11.44 5.97
N ASP A 7 -16.64 -10.73 5.59
CA ASP A 7 -17.69 -11.30 4.76
C ASP A 7 -17.30 -11.41 3.29
N TYR A 8 -16.43 -10.50 2.80
CA TYR A 8 -16.06 -10.40 1.39
C TYR A 8 -14.55 -10.30 1.20
N PRO A 9 -13.79 -11.34 1.57
CA PRO A 9 -12.35 -11.33 1.37
C PRO A 9 -11.98 -11.46 -0.11
N LEU A 10 -10.86 -10.83 -0.50
CA LEU A 10 -10.33 -10.97 -1.86
C LEU A 10 -9.58 -12.30 -1.98
N SER A 11 -9.69 -12.93 -3.15
CA SER A 11 -8.88 -14.10 -3.48
C SER A 11 -7.44 -13.66 -3.77
N PRO A 12 -6.46 -14.59 -3.74
CA PRO A 12 -5.08 -14.25 -4.11
C PRO A 12 -4.98 -13.65 -5.51
N GLU A 13 -5.75 -14.13 -6.46
CA GLU A 13 -5.74 -13.61 -7.83
C GLU A 13 -6.31 -12.19 -7.88
N GLU A 14 -7.35 -11.92 -7.12
CA GLU A 14 -7.93 -10.58 -7.03
C GLU A 14 -6.96 -9.60 -6.39
N ILE A 15 -6.23 -10.02 -5.38
CA ILE A 15 -5.21 -9.19 -4.74
C ILE A 15 -4.12 -8.83 -5.74
N GLN A 16 -3.59 -9.82 -6.47
CA GLN A 16 -2.56 -9.57 -7.47
C GLN A 16 -3.03 -8.62 -8.57
N LYS A 17 -4.25 -8.81 -9.05
CA LYS A 17 -4.82 -7.95 -10.08
C LYS A 17 -4.99 -6.53 -9.57
N PHE A 18 -5.51 -6.37 -8.36
CA PHE A 18 -5.71 -5.05 -7.77
C PHE A 18 -4.39 -4.31 -7.61
N LEU A 19 -3.35 -4.99 -7.10
CA LEU A 19 -2.03 -4.38 -6.95
C LEU A 19 -1.41 -4.04 -8.29
N ALA A 20 -1.62 -4.87 -9.31
CA ALA A 20 -1.08 -4.61 -10.65
C ALA A 20 -1.73 -3.39 -11.31
N GLU A 21 -3.01 -3.16 -11.06
CA GLU A 21 -3.75 -2.06 -11.67
C GLU A 21 -3.62 -0.75 -10.90
N SER A 22 -3.22 -0.81 -9.62
CA SER A 22 -3.07 0.39 -8.78
C SER A 22 -1.70 1.01 -8.98
N GLN A 23 -1.62 2.33 -9.08
CA GLN A 23 -0.36 3.05 -9.31
C GLN A 23 0.27 3.58 -8.03
N ALA A 24 -0.55 3.88 -7.04
CA ALA A 24 -0.08 4.49 -5.80
C ALA A 24 -0.60 3.73 -4.60
N GLY A 25 0.22 3.67 -3.58
CA GLY A 25 -0.14 3.14 -2.28
C GLY A 25 0.42 4.03 -1.20
N THR A 26 0.14 3.70 0.04
CA THR A 26 0.59 4.46 1.19
C THR A 26 1.49 3.59 2.04
N ILE A 27 2.70 4.08 2.34
CA ILE A 27 3.63 3.37 3.21
C ILE A 27 3.68 4.04 4.56
N ALA A 28 3.54 3.26 5.61
CA ALA A 28 3.62 3.72 6.99
C ALA A 28 4.90 3.18 7.62
N THR A 29 5.65 4.08 8.24
CA THR A 29 6.89 3.78 8.97
C THR A 29 6.78 4.31 10.38
N VAL A 30 7.69 3.91 11.26
CA VAL A 30 7.72 4.35 12.65
C VAL A 30 9.00 5.12 12.90
N GLY A 31 8.85 6.34 13.42
CA GLY A 31 9.99 7.17 13.80
C GLY A 31 10.65 6.72 15.10
N PRO A 32 11.83 7.28 15.42
CA PRO A 32 12.58 6.87 16.62
C PRO A 32 11.87 7.18 17.93
N ASP A 33 10.89 8.08 17.89
CA ASP A 33 10.07 8.41 19.07
C ASP A 33 8.77 7.59 19.13
N GLY A 34 8.61 6.62 18.23
CA GLY A 34 7.42 5.79 18.15
C GLY A 34 6.26 6.42 17.40
N VAL A 35 6.44 7.61 16.85
CA VAL A 35 5.38 8.29 16.10
C VAL A 35 5.30 7.73 14.68
N PRO A 36 4.12 7.28 14.23
CA PRO A 36 3.98 6.76 12.86
C PRO A 36 4.08 7.90 11.84
N TYR A 37 4.63 7.56 10.68
CA TYR A 37 4.77 8.46 9.55
C TYR A 37 4.26 7.75 8.30
N CYS A 38 3.38 8.41 7.55
CA CYS A 38 2.63 7.76 6.49
C CYS A 38 2.62 8.66 5.25
N VAL A 39 3.08 8.14 4.12
CA VAL A 39 3.16 8.91 2.87
C VAL A 39 2.75 8.06 1.67
N PRO A 40 2.16 8.69 0.63
CA PRO A 40 1.87 7.99 -0.61
C PRO A 40 3.14 7.77 -1.43
N VAL A 41 3.19 6.65 -2.15
CA VAL A 41 4.30 6.32 -3.04
C VAL A 41 3.77 5.67 -4.31
N HIS A 42 4.46 5.89 -5.42
CA HIS A 42 4.26 5.15 -6.65
C HIS A 42 4.99 3.82 -6.52
N PHE A 43 4.32 2.72 -6.81
CA PHE A 43 4.87 1.40 -6.52
C PHE A 43 4.63 0.42 -7.66
N VAL A 44 5.32 -0.70 -7.59
CA VAL A 44 5.05 -1.87 -8.42
C VAL A 44 5.12 -3.11 -7.53
N HIS A 45 4.25 -4.09 -7.81
CA HIS A 45 4.24 -5.39 -7.13
C HIS A 45 4.74 -6.45 -8.11
N VAL A 46 5.90 -7.03 -7.80
CA VAL A 46 6.56 -8.01 -8.68
C VAL A 46 7.13 -9.12 -7.81
N ASP A 47 6.88 -10.37 -8.18
CA ASP A 47 7.47 -11.55 -7.53
C ASP A 47 7.29 -11.56 -6.01
N GLY A 48 6.10 -11.17 -5.57
CA GLY A 48 5.75 -11.21 -4.15
C GLY A 48 6.33 -10.07 -3.32
N ALA A 49 6.90 -9.05 -3.95
CA ALA A 49 7.46 -7.90 -3.26
C ALA A 49 6.91 -6.60 -3.84
N VAL A 50 6.86 -5.58 -2.99
CA VAL A 50 6.47 -4.23 -3.39
C VAL A 50 7.74 -3.39 -3.51
N TYR A 51 7.91 -2.74 -4.64
CA TYR A 51 9.01 -1.82 -4.88
C TYR A 51 8.47 -0.43 -5.08
N PHE A 52 9.13 0.55 -4.48
CA PHE A 52 8.80 1.95 -4.71
C PHE A 52 10.10 2.76 -4.76
N HIS A 53 10.02 3.96 -5.35
CA HIS A 53 11.20 4.81 -5.47
C HIS A 53 10.95 6.16 -4.82
N GLY A 54 12.02 6.87 -4.56
CA GLY A 54 11.98 8.19 -3.97
C GLY A 54 13.36 8.81 -3.99
N LEU A 55 13.49 9.97 -3.35
CA LEU A 55 14.78 10.63 -3.21
C LEU A 55 15.71 9.75 -2.37
N PRO A 56 17.03 9.81 -2.61
CA PRO A 56 17.99 9.00 -1.87
C PRO A 56 18.11 9.35 -0.38
N ALA A 57 17.52 10.49 0.03
CA ALA A 57 17.46 10.91 1.43
C ALA A 57 16.06 11.40 1.74
N GLY A 58 15.69 11.43 3.02
CA GLY A 58 14.39 11.89 3.46
C GLY A 58 13.93 11.14 4.70
N GLN A 59 12.89 11.67 5.33
CA GLN A 59 12.36 11.13 6.60
C GLN A 59 11.94 9.67 6.47
N LYS A 60 11.28 9.32 5.38
CA LYS A 60 10.84 7.96 5.09
C LYS A 60 12.02 6.98 5.08
N LEU A 61 13.11 7.35 4.41
CA LEU A 61 14.29 6.48 4.32
C LEU A 61 15.03 6.37 5.66
N ASP A 62 15.12 7.48 6.38
CA ASP A 62 15.76 7.49 7.69
C ASP A 62 15.00 6.58 8.66
N TYR A 63 13.68 6.62 8.62
CA TYR A 63 12.85 5.79 9.48
C TYR A 63 12.97 4.31 9.13
N ILE A 64 13.05 3.98 7.84
CA ILE A 64 13.23 2.59 7.38
C ILE A 64 14.57 2.05 7.83
N ARG A 65 15.63 2.88 7.79
CA ARG A 65 16.96 2.45 8.27
C ARG A 65 16.97 2.21 9.77
N ALA A 66 16.24 3.01 10.52
CA ALA A 66 16.17 2.87 11.97
C ALA A 66 15.27 1.71 12.38
N ASP A 67 14.14 1.53 11.73
CA ASP A 67 13.19 0.44 12.00
C ASP A 67 12.61 -0.02 10.66
N PRO A 68 12.95 -1.22 10.20
CA PRO A 68 12.51 -1.72 8.90
C PRO A 68 11.06 -2.16 8.85
N LYS A 69 10.37 -2.23 9.97
CA LYS A 69 8.97 -2.66 9.98
C LYS A 69 8.09 -1.61 9.35
N VAL A 70 7.27 -2.03 8.39
CA VAL A 70 6.42 -1.13 7.64
C VAL A 70 5.04 -1.74 7.43
N CYS A 71 4.09 -0.88 7.11
CA CYS A 71 2.77 -1.27 6.67
C CYS A 71 2.48 -0.55 5.36
N PHE A 72 2.06 -1.30 4.36
CA PHE A 72 1.76 -0.77 3.04
C PHE A 72 0.29 -1.01 2.73
N THR A 73 -0.41 0.03 2.28
CA THR A 73 -1.85 -0.05 2.04
C THR A 73 -2.18 0.51 0.67
N VAL A 74 -3.02 -0.23 -0.06
CA VAL A 74 -3.61 0.22 -1.31
C VAL A 74 -5.12 0.11 -1.17
N TYR A 75 -5.85 1.14 -1.57
CA TYR A 75 -7.30 1.08 -1.51
C TYR A 75 -7.93 1.85 -2.66
N GLU A 76 -9.17 1.49 -2.96
CA GLU A 76 -9.99 2.18 -3.93
C GLU A 76 -11.42 2.25 -3.41
N LEU A 77 -12.01 3.42 -3.44
CA LEU A 77 -13.41 3.62 -3.10
C LEU A 77 -14.22 3.53 -4.39
N HIS A 78 -15.28 2.72 -4.35
CA HIS A 78 -16.10 2.49 -5.54
C HIS A 78 -17.34 3.38 -5.54
N GLN A 79 -18.17 3.25 -4.52
CA GLN A 79 -19.39 4.06 -4.42
C GLN A 79 -19.92 4.03 -3.00
N LEU A 80 -20.74 5.02 -2.69
CA LEU A 80 -21.50 5.04 -1.45
C LEU A 80 -22.76 4.20 -1.66
N LEU A 81 -23.04 3.31 -0.69
CA LEU A 81 -24.25 2.51 -0.67
C LEU A 81 -25.21 3.16 0.31
N MET A 82 -26.20 3.88 -0.25
CA MET A 82 -27.15 4.63 0.56
C MET A 82 -28.23 3.71 1.12
N ASP A 83 -28.67 4.01 2.36
CA ASP A 83 -29.85 3.37 2.93
C ASP A 83 -31.09 3.79 2.13
N LEU A 84 -32.05 2.87 1.96
CA LEU A 84 -33.26 3.14 1.21
C LEU A 84 -34.11 4.25 1.82
N GLU A 85 -33.97 4.46 3.13
CA GLU A 85 -34.70 5.51 3.85
C GLU A 85 -33.88 6.79 3.96
N GLU A 86 -32.73 6.84 3.30
CA GLU A 86 -31.83 7.99 3.26
C GLU A 86 -31.32 8.42 4.64
N ARG A 87 -31.16 7.45 5.55
CA ARG A 87 -30.64 7.72 6.90
C ARG A 87 -29.12 7.67 6.84
N PRO A 88 -28.41 8.79 7.13
CA PRO A 88 -26.95 8.81 7.00
C PRO A 88 -26.23 7.75 7.84
N CYS A 89 -26.79 7.37 8.99
CA CYS A 89 -26.19 6.35 9.86
C CYS A 89 -26.09 4.98 9.19
N PHE A 90 -26.88 4.74 8.15
CA PHE A 90 -26.92 3.46 7.45
C PHE A 90 -26.33 3.54 6.05
N THR A 91 -25.63 4.67 5.73
CA THR A 91 -24.88 4.79 4.50
C THR A 91 -23.62 3.95 4.60
N ASP A 92 -23.32 3.22 3.55
CA ASP A 92 -22.14 2.35 3.49
C ASP A 92 -21.30 2.71 2.27
N THR A 93 -20.04 2.28 2.25
CA THR A 93 -19.12 2.54 1.16
C THR A 93 -18.60 1.23 0.61
N ALA A 94 -18.79 1.01 -0.69
CA ALA A 94 -18.15 -0.10 -1.37
C ALA A 94 -16.69 0.25 -1.64
N TYR A 95 -15.78 -0.63 -1.25
CA TYR A 95 -14.35 -0.37 -1.40
C TYR A 95 -13.58 -1.67 -1.58
N THR A 96 -12.36 -1.53 -2.12
CA THR A 96 -11.37 -2.60 -2.18
C THR A 96 -10.12 -2.10 -1.46
N SER A 97 -9.56 -2.89 -0.58
CA SER A 97 -8.32 -2.53 0.09
C SER A 97 -7.44 -3.74 0.32
N VAL A 98 -6.13 -3.51 0.28
CA VAL A 98 -5.11 -4.51 0.57
C VAL A 98 -4.12 -3.88 1.55
N VAL A 99 -3.84 -4.57 2.64
CA VAL A 99 -2.88 -4.12 3.66
C VAL A 99 -1.77 -5.17 3.73
N ILE A 100 -0.53 -4.72 3.56
CA ILE A 100 0.64 -5.59 3.60
C ILE A 100 1.53 -5.14 4.75
N GLN A 101 1.78 -6.04 5.70
CA GLN A 101 2.72 -5.81 6.80
C GLN A 101 4.00 -6.57 6.51
N GLY A 102 5.13 -5.91 6.69
CA GLY A 102 6.40 -6.56 6.41
C GLY A 102 7.58 -5.67 6.78
N THR A 103 8.70 -5.94 6.13
CA THR A 103 9.92 -5.17 6.33
C THR A 103 10.35 -4.54 5.02
N ALA A 104 10.96 -3.35 5.10
CA ALA A 104 11.49 -2.63 3.95
C ALA A 104 13.00 -2.57 4.02
N ALA A 105 13.65 -2.58 2.86
CA ALA A 105 15.09 -2.44 2.77
C ALA A 105 15.43 -1.62 1.53
N LEU A 106 16.57 -0.93 1.57
CA LEU A 106 17.07 -0.22 0.40
C LEU A 106 17.76 -1.23 -0.51
N LEU A 107 17.45 -1.16 -1.80
CA LEU A 107 18.15 -1.98 -2.78
C LEU A 107 19.55 -1.42 -3.00
N THR A 108 20.53 -2.28 -2.93
CA THR A 108 21.94 -1.92 -3.15
C THR A 108 22.52 -2.53 -4.42
N ASP A 109 21.88 -3.58 -4.95
CA ASP A 109 22.28 -4.21 -6.21
C ASP A 109 21.80 -3.35 -7.38
N LEU A 110 22.73 -2.90 -8.22
CA LEU A 110 22.43 -2.02 -9.35
C LEU A 110 21.50 -2.67 -10.37
N VAL A 111 21.67 -3.95 -10.64
CA VAL A 111 20.81 -4.68 -11.59
C VAL A 111 19.38 -4.77 -11.07
N GLU A 112 19.23 -5.07 -9.78
CA GLU A 112 17.92 -5.16 -9.16
C GLU A 112 17.24 -3.80 -9.10
N LYS A 113 17.99 -2.73 -8.76
CA LYS A 113 17.47 -1.36 -8.78
C LYS A 113 16.95 -0.97 -10.16
N GLU A 114 17.75 -1.25 -11.21
CA GLU A 114 17.36 -0.90 -12.56
C GLU A 114 16.11 -1.64 -12.99
N ARG A 115 16.02 -2.93 -12.69
CA ARG A 115 14.83 -3.73 -12.99
C ARG A 115 13.60 -3.18 -12.30
N ALA A 116 13.70 -2.83 -11.01
CA ALA A 116 12.60 -2.28 -10.25
C ALA A 116 12.15 -0.92 -10.81
N LEU A 117 13.10 -0.04 -11.13
CA LEU A 117 12.78 1.27 -11.69
C LEU A 117 12.11 1.15 -13.05
N MET A 118 12.57 0.25 -13.89
CA MET A 118 11.94 0.02 -15.19
C MET A 118 10.51 -0.49 -15.03
N ALA A 119 10.28 -1.38 -14.08
CA ALA A 119 8.94 -1.89 -13.81
C ALA A 119 8.00 -0.77 -13.34
N ILE A 120 8.47 0.15 -12.51
CA ILE A 120 7.69 1.29 -12.04
C ILE A 120 7.36 2.23 -13.20
N VAL A 121 8.32 2.52 -14.05
CA VAL A 121 8.15 3.44 -15.19
C VAL A 121 7.16 2.85 -16.20
N GLN A 122 7.23 1.55 -16.43
CA GLN A 122 6.37 0.88 -17.40
C GLN A 122 4.95 0.63 -16.88
N LYS A 123 4.74 0.79 -15.60
CA LYS A 123 3.43 0.62 -15.02
C LYS A 123 2.55 1.86 -15.31
#